data_a45a9919aa489b61386151814a85afbd
#
_entry.id   a45a9919aa489b61386151814a85afbd
#
_cell.length_a   1.000
_cell.length_b   1.000
_cell.length_c   1.000
_cell.angle_alpha   90.00
_cell.angle_beta   90.00
_cell.angle_gamma   90.00
#
_symmetry.space_group_name_H-M   'P 1'
#
loop_
_entity.id
_entity.type
_entity.pdbx_description
1 polymer ?
#
loop_
_entity_poly.entity_id
_entity_poly.type
_entity_poly.pdbx_seq_one_letter_code
_entity_poly.pdbx_strand_id
1 'polypeptide(L)'
;MPTKKQIMKKTDFTQLILLFIMCVCGTLSIKAQGSCPFYMPDVKQPVIPDYTISILDFGGVGDGGTMNTESFAKAMKHLAKKGGGKLVVPAGIWLTGPIQFENCTELHVEQGALVLFTTDFDEYPIVTSIYEGNTAQKKMSPLWAYEKHDVAITGTGAFDAQGQAWRPSKKGKFTESQWKELTSGKGIEMKNVWYPDAKDDELAGKPGKPDMRRVIQRPVLLEFTSCKRVLLKDATFSNSPAWNTHPLKCEDVTIDHVTIRNPWYAQNGDGLDLESCNRVIIKNSTFDVGDDAICIKSGKNKEGRDWKMPCQNVLIEGCTVLHGHGGFVIGSEMSSGARNIYVNNCLFNGTDTGLRLKSTRGRGGIVENIYVENINMVDIKGDAFTFDLYYANKPVAGKADNSTSETDAVPPVTEETPCFRNLFISNITCQGAKRAIYFNGLPEMPLDNLQLRNSLFVSEKGAELQYARNILFDNVKIVNSQGERLIKKNVENLIEK
;
A
#
# COMPACT_ATOMS: atom_id res chain seq x y z
N MET A 1 39.28 -76.84 4.24
CA MET A 1 38.38 -76.19 3.33
C MET A 1 37.86 -74.96 4.03
N PRO A 2 38.25 -73.72 3.68
CA PRO A 2 37.75 -72.53 4.33
C PRO A 2 36.61 -71.90 3.52
N THR A 3 35.56 -71.46 4.23
CA THR A 3 34.35 -70.80 3.78
C THR A 3 34.62 -69.39 3.30
N LYS A 4 34.16 -69.06 2.09
CA LYS A 4 34.20 -67.70 1.51
C LYS A 4 33.26 -66.78 2.25
N LYS A 5 33.78 -65.76 2.95
CA LYS A 5 33.06 -64.57 3.38
C LYS A 5 32.95 -63.61 2.17
N GLN A 6 31.73 -63.34 1.76
CA GLN A 6 31.43 -62.26 0.78
C GLN A 6 31.69 -60.93 1.41
N ILE A 7 32.64 -60.16 0.88
CA ILE A 7 32.91 -58.81 1.22
C ILE A 7 31.99 -57.91 0.30
N MET A 8 30.91 -57.41 0.82
CA MET A 8 30.14 -56.37 0.14
C MET A 8 31.01 -55.11 -0.01
N LYS A 9 31.16 -54.63 -1.23
CA LYS A 9 31.96 -53.43 -1.52
C LYS A 9 31.33 -52.18 -0.92
N LYS A 10 32.09 -51.43 -0.15
CA LYS A 10 31.71 -50.15 0.44
C LYS A 10 31.13 -49.11 -0.55
N THR A 11 31.35 -49.30 -1.84
CA THR A 11 30.88 -48.41 -2.93
C THR A 11 29.37 -48.47 -3.14
N ASP A 12 28.71 -49.59 -2.89
CA ASP A 12 27.26 -49.72 -3.17
C ASP A 12 26.39 -49.06 -2.10
N PHE A 13 26.91 -48.99 -0.85
CA PHE A 13 26.19 -48.36 0.26
C PHE A 13 26.21 -46.82 0.18
N THR A 14 27.31 -46.25 -0.32
CA THR A 14 27.45 -44.80 -0.50
C THR A 14 26.61 -44.27 -1.68
N GLN A 15 26.47 -45.06 -2.75
CA GLN A 15 25.60 -44.72 -3.86
C GLN A 15 24.11 -44.81 -3.49
N LEU A 16 23.73 -45.82 -2.66
CA LEU A 16 22.36 -45.95 -2.17
C LEU A 16 21.96 -44.79 -1.24
N ILE A 17 22.88 -44.35 -0.38
CA ILE A 17 22.66 -43.16 0.49
C ILE A 17 22.58 -41.87 -0.32
N LEU A 18 23.41 -41.70 -1.35
CA LEU A 18 23.31 -40.52 -2.24
C LEU A 18 22.02 -40.49 -3.07
N LEU A 19 21.53 -41.64 -3.56
CA LEU A 19 20.24 -41.73 -4.22
C LEU A 19 19.08 -41.44 -3.28
N PHE A 20 19.15 -41.92 -2.02
CA PHE A 20 18.12 -41.67 -1.01
C PHE A 20 18.11 -40.17 -0.56
N ILE A 21 19.27 -39.51 -0.46
CA ILE A 21 19.38 -38.07 -0.16
C ILE A 21 18.89 -37.26 -1.36
N MET A 22 19.17 -37.62 -2.60
CA MET A 22 18.60 -36.96 -3.77
C MET A 22 17.08 -37.13 -3.89
N CYS A 23 16.52 -38.27 -3.57
CA CYS A 23 15.08 -38.50 -3.54
C CYS A 23 14.39 -37.73 -2.39
N VAL A 24 15.04 -37.57 -1.23
CA VAL A 24 14.47 -36.81 -0.09
C VAL A 24 14.62 -35.29 -0.27
N CYS A 25 15.66 -34.81 -0.96
CA CYS A 25 15.78 -33.39 -1.31
C CYS A 25 14.92 -32.98 -2.50
N GLY A 26 14.42 -33.91 -3.31
CA GLY A 26 13.55 -33.63 -4.46
C GLY A 26 12.06 -33.52 -4.11
N THR A 27 11.64 -33.79 -2.86
CA THR A 27 10.22 -33.80 -2.47
C THR A 27 9.85 -32.76 -1.40
N LEU A 28 10.73 -31.82 -1.10
CA LEU A 28 10.46 -30.75 -0.15
C LEU A 28 10.39 -29.37 -0.85
N SER A 29 9.55 -29.23 -1.85
CA SER A 29 9.10 -27.93 -2.33
C SER A 29 7.83 -28.02 -3.15
N ILE A 30 6.85 -28.81 -2.71
CA ILE A 30 5.47 -28.48 -3.00
C ILE A 30 4.98 -27.76 -1.74
N LYS A 31 5.35 -26.47 -1.56
CA LYS A 31 4.45 -25.55 -0.87
C LYS A 31 3.15 -25.65 -1.67
N ALA A 32 2.13 -26.25 -1.08
CA ALA A 32 0.78 -26.04 -1.56
C ALA A 32 0.58 -24.51 -1.58
N GLN A 33 0.71 -23.91 -2.73
CA GLN A 33 0.24 -22.57 -2.99
C GLN A 33 -1.25 -22.68 -2.70
N GLY A 34 -1.69 -22.13 -1.55
CA GLY A 34 -3.07 -22.20 -1.14
C GLY A 34 -3.90 -21.71 -2.33
N SER A 35 -4.81 -22.52 -2.81
CA SER A 35 -5.64 -22.14 -3.96
C SER A 35 -6.38 -20.85 -3.57
N CYS A 36 -6.27 -19.81 -4.40
CA CYS A 36 -7.01 -18.57 -4.22
C CYS A 36 -8.49 -18.91 -3.97
N PRO A 37 -9.13 -18.36 -2.91
CA PRO A 37 -10.51 -18.72 -2.53
C PRO A 37 -11.58 -18.29 -3.53
N PHE A 38 -11.21 -17.59 -4.58
CA PHE A 38 -12.07 -17.23 -5.70
C PHE A 38 -11.32 -17.45 -7.02
N TYR A 39 -12.05 -17.42 -8.13
CA TYR A 39 -11.42 -17.44 -9.44
C TYR A 39 -10.62 -16.16 -9.68
N MET A 40 -9.30 -16.27 -9.65
CA MET A 40 -8.38 -15.17 -9.95
C MET A 40 -8.01 -15.24 -11.44
N PRO A 41 -8.43 -14.25 -12.24
CA PRO A 41 -8.05 -14.21 -13.65
C PRO A 41 -6.52 -14.06 -13.81
N ASP A 42 -5.97 -14.58 -14.90
CA ASP A 42 -4.55 -14.43 -15.19
C ASP A 42 -4.13 -12.96 -15.27
N VAL A 43 -3.04 -12.62 -14.59
CA VAL A 43 -2.43 -11.29 -14.65
C VAL A 43 -1.35 -11.30 -15.73
N LYS A 44 -1.60 -10.58 -16.81
CA LYS A 44 -0.70 -10.55 -17.96
C LYS A 44 0.53 -9.71 -17.66
N GLN A 45 1.70 -10.22 -18.04
CA GLN A 45 2.96 -9.50 -17.92
C GLN A 45 3.15 -8.55 -19.11
N PRO A 46 3.92 -7.45 -18.95
CA PRO A 46 4.27 -6.57 -20.06
C PRO A 46 5.14 -7.30 -21.08
N VAL A 47 4.93 -6.96 -22.34
CA VAL A 47 5.74 -7.44 -23.46
C VAL A 47 6.64 -6.29 -23.92
N ILE A 48 7.93 -6.35 -23.55
CA ILE A 48 8.92 -5.34 -23.87
C ILE A 48 9.80 -5.88 -25.01
N PRO A 49 9.99 -5.13 -26.11
CA PRO A 49 10.90 -5.53 -27.17
C PRO A 49 12.34 -5.71 -26.70
N ASP A 50 13.03 -6.68 -27.27
CA ASP A 50 14.45 -6.95 -26.98
C ASP A 50 15.36 -5.90 -27.67
N TYR A 51 15.24 -4.67 -27.20
CA TYR A 51 16.06 -3.54 -27.62
C TYR A 51 16.48 -2.74 -26.39
N THR A 52 17.78 -2.63 -26.18
CA THR A 52 18.34 -2.01 -24.95
C THR A 52 19.21 -0.80 -25.31
N ILE A 53 19.04 0.28 -24.55
CA ILE A 53 19.84 1.51 -24.62
C ILE A 53 20.28 1.90 -23.21
N SER A 54 21.34 2.70 -23.12
CA SER A 54 21.79 3.30 -21.87
C SER A 54 21.42 4.78 -21.81
N ILE A 55 21.15 5.30 -20.61
CA ILE A 55 20.97 6.73 -20.39
C ILE A 55 22.23 7.54 -20.78
N LEU A 56 23.41 6.91 -20.73
CA LEU A 56 24.67 7.48 -21.15
C LEU A 56 24.68 7.83 -22.65
N ASP A 57 24.00 7.05 -23.50
CA ASP A 57 23.89 7.28 -24.94
C ASP A 57 23.10 8.56 -25.27
N PHE A 58 22.39 9.12 -24.29
CA PHE A 58 21.57 10.33 -24.40
C PHE A 58 22.16 11.51 -23.64
N GLY A 59 23.43 11.43 -23.23
CA GLY A 59 24.14 12.48 -22.52
C GLY A 59 23.79 12.55 -21.03
N GLY A 60 23.29 11.45 -20.45
CA GLY A 60 23.07 11.37 -19.04
C GLY A 60 24.37 11.35 -18.24
N VAL A 61 24.38 12.00 -17.06
CA VAL A 61 25.55 12.12 -16.18
C VAL A 61 25.11 11.77 -14.74
N GLY A 62 25.68 10.71 -14.18
CA GLY A 62 25.33 10.17 -12.87
C GLY A 62 26.16 10.74 -11.70
N ASP A 63 26.36 12.06 -11.65
CA ASP A 63 27.23 12.78 -10.70
C ASP A 63 26.49 13.40 -9.51
N GLY A 64 25.15 13.29 -9.47
CA GLY A 64 24.30 13.87 -8.43
C GLY A 64 24.06 15.37 -8.54
N GLY A 65 24.65 16.06 -9.50
CA GLY A 65 24.52 17.49 -9.69
C GLY A 65 23.95 17.89 -11.05
N THR A 66 24.28 17.14 -12.10
CA THR A 66 23.82 17.39 -13.47
C THR A 66 22.35 16.97 -13.62
N MET A 67 21.51 17.90 -14.14
CA MET A 67 20.10 17.62 -14.42
C MET A 67 19.95 16.73 -15.67
N ASN A 68 19.28 15.59 -15.53
CA ASN A 68 19.12 14.58 -16.57
C ASN A 68 17.69 14.51 -17.16
N THR A 69 16.81 15.46 -16.87
CA THR A 69 15.40 15.44 -17.34
C THR A 69 15.32 15.28 -18.86
N GLU A 70 16.13 16.05 -19.60
CA GLU A 70 16.17 15.94 -21.07
C GLU A 70 16.73 14.61 -21.55
N SER A 71 17.75 14.06 -20.89
CA SER A 71 18.35 12.78 -21.25
C SER A 71 17.35 11.64 -21.12
N PHE A 72 16.61 11.59 -19.99
CA PHE A 72 15.51 10.64 -19.82
C PHE A 72 14.41 10.83 -20.89
N ALA A 73 13.98 12.07 -21.13
CA ALA A 73 12.94 12.35 -22.11
C ALA A 73 13.37 11.95 -23.55
N LYS A 74 14.63 12.21 -23.93
CA LYS A 74 15.18 11.80 -25.23
C LYS A 74 15.26 10.28 -25.35
N ALA A 75 15.71 9.58 -24.30
CA ALA A 75 15.81 8.13 -24.27
C ALA A 75 14.44 7.45 -24.40
N MET A 76 13.44 7.87 -23.60
CA MET A 76 12.07 7.34 -23.67
C MET A 76 11.41 7.58 -25.04
N LYS A 77 11.56 8.78 -25.60
CA LYS A 77 11.08 9.09 -26.97
C LYS A 77 11.80 8.24 -28.03
N HIS A 78 13.08 7.96 -27.85
CA HIS A 78 13.83 7.09 -28.77
C HIS A 78 13.27 5.66 -28.72
N LEU A 79 13.06 5.10 -27.52
CA LEU A 79 12.44 3.79 -27.37
C LEU A 79 11.05 3.74 -28.04
N ALA A 80 10.21 4.74 -27.80
CA ALA A 80 8.88 4.82 -28.41
C ALA A 80 8.94 4.78 -29.94
N LYS A 81 9.89 5.50 -30.56
CA LYS A 81 10.12 5.48 -32.02
C LYS A 81 10.60 4.12 -32.54
N LYS A 82 11.22 3.31 -31.69
CA LYS A 82 11.66 1.94 -32.01
C LYS A 82 10.61 0.87 -31.73
N GLY A 83 9.43 1.27 -31.24
CA GLY A 83 8.36 0.37 -30.86
C GLY A 83 8.47 -0.15 -29.43
N GLY A 84 9.38 0.38 -28.64
CA GLY A 84 9.63 0.02 -27.24
C GLY A 84 11.05 -0.43 -26.96
N GLY A 85 11.30 -0.92 -25.75
CA GLY A 85 12.60 -1.45 -25.31
C GLY A 85 12.94 -1.05 -23.88
N LYS A 86 14.19 -1.32 -23.49
CA LYS A 86 14.72 -1.15 -22.15
C LYS A 86 15.69 0.04 -22.09
N LEU A 87 15.47 0.97 -21.16
CA LEU A 87 16.42 2.01 -20.78
C LEU A 87 17.18 1.56 -19.53
N VAL A 88 18.47 1.41 -19.63
CA VAL A 88 19.36 1.07 -18.51
C VAL A 88 19.92 2.34 -17.88
N VAL A 89 19.79 2.41 -16.54
CA VAL A 89 20.39 3.46 -15.69
C VAL A 89 21.47 2.80 -14.84
N PRO A 90 22.76 2.96 -15.17
CA PRO A 90 23.86 2.32 -14.44
C PRO A 90 24.12 2.97 -13.09
N ALA A 91 25.01 2.36 -12.27
CA ALA A 91 25.40 2.89 -10.96
C ALA A 91 25.79 4.36 -11.03
N GLY A 92 25.32 5.18 -10.06
CA GLY A 92 25.52 6.63 -10.00
C GLY A 92 24.33 7.33 -9.34
N ILE A 93 24.43 8.65 -9.18
CA ILE A 93 23.33 9.49 -8.65
C ILE A 93 22.79 10.34 -9.81
N TRP A 94 21.56 10.07 -10.21
CA TRP A 94 20.93 10.63 -11.43
C TRP A 94 19.89 11.67 -11.03
N LEU A 95 20.31 12.94 -10.88
CA LEU A 95 19.39 14.04 -10.58
C LEU A 95 18.51 14.31 -11.80
N THR A 96 17.18 14.33 -11.61
CA THR A 96 16.23 14.52 -12.71
C THR A 96 14.91 15.16 -12.26
N GLY A 97 14.18 15.75 -13.19
CA GLY A 97 12.74 16.02 -13.06
C GLY A 97 11.91 14.78 -13.39
N PRO A 98 10.60 14.92 -13.66
CA PRO A 98 9.70 13.81 -13.94
C PRO A 98 10.15 12.97 -15.15
N ILE A 99 10.04 11.65 -15.02
CA ILE A 99 10.26 10.69 -16.11
C ILE A 99 8.90 10.20 -16.61
N GLN A 100 8.60 10.45 -17.88
CA GLN A 100 7.38 10.03 -18.54
C GLN A 100 7.61 8.74 -19.32
N PHE A 101 6.78 7.73 -19.04
CA PHE A 101 6.84 6.44 -19.72
C PHE A 101 6.10 6.45 -21.05
N GLU A 102 6.56 5.63 -21.98
CA GLU A 102 5.92 5.37 -23.25
C GLU A 102 5.46 3.90 -23.33
N ASN A 103 4.68 3.55 -24.35
CA ASN A 103 4.25 2.17 -24.54
C ASN A 103 5.44 1.22 -24.75
N CYS A 104 5.33 0.01 -24.22
CA CYS A 104 6.31 -1.07 -24.37
C CYS A 104 7.71 -0.67 -23.86
N THR A 105 7.81 0.11 -22.77
CA THR A 105 9.09 0.57 -22.22
C THR A 105 9.36 0.03 -20.82
N GLU A 106 10.62 -0.32 -20.60
CA GLU A 106 11.17 -0.72 -19.31
C GLU A 106 12.26 0.29 -18.88
N LEU A 107 12.13 0.82 -17.65
CA LEU A 107 13.19 1.54 -16.96
C LEU A 107 13.90 0.56 -16.02
N HIS A 108 15.12 0.19 -16.37
CA HIS A 108 15.95 -0.71 -15.59
C HIS A 108 17.01 0.06 -14.82
N VAL A 109 16.89 0.06 -13.49
CA VAL A 109 17.80 0.78 -12.60
C VAL A 109 18.74 -0.21 -11.93
N GLU A 110 20.03 -0.18 -12.32
CA GLU A 110 21.02 -1.14 -11.84
C GLU A 110 21.34 -0.96 -10.36
N GLN A 111 21.96 -1.97 -9.78
CA GLN A 111 22.47 -1.91 -8.41
C GLN A 111 23.46 -0.74 -8.26
N GLY A 112 23.29 0.06 -7.19
CA GLY A 112 24.12 1.25 -6.96
C GLY A 112 23.68 2.49 -7.74
N ALA A 113 22.61 2.42 -8.54
CA ALA A 113 21.97 3.59 -9.13
C ALA A 113 20.92 4.18 -8.17
N LEU A 114 20.98 5.50 -8.00
CA LEU A 114 19.97 6.30 -7.33
C LEU A 114 19.40 7.33 -8.32
N VAL A 115 18.14 7.19 -8.67
CA VAL A 115 17.40 8.23 -9.40
C VAL A 115 16.84 9.20 -8.37
N LEU A 116 17.43 10.40 -8.33
CA LEU A 116 17.15 11.45 -7.36
C LEU A 116 16.30 12.53 -8.03
N PHE A 117 15.06 12.71 -7.57
CA PHE A 117 14.18 13.70 -8.17
C PHE A 117 14.43 15.08 -7.57
N THR A 118 14.48 16.10 -8.44
CA THR A 118 14.78 17.48 -8.03
C THR A 118 13.75 18.02 -7.05
N THR A 119 14.20 18.91 -6.17
CA THR A 119 13.33 19.66 -5.25
C THR A 119 12.83 20.97 -5.87
N ASP A 120 13.23 21.27 -7.09
CA ASP A 120 12.74 22.45 -7.81
C ASP A 120 11.30 22.23 -8.25
N PHE A 121 10.39 22.99 -7.64
CA PHE A 121 8.97 22.91 -7.90
C PHE A 121 8.60 23.22 -9.35
N ASP A 122 9.37 24.08 -10.02
CA ASP A 122 9.07 24.55 -11.37
C ASP A 122 9.43 23.52 -12.45
N GLU A 123 10.29 22.54 -12.14
CA GLU A 123 10.59 21.41 -13.01
C GLU A 123 9.41 20.42 -13.19
N TYR A 124 8.35 20.57 -12.41
CA TYR A 124 7.17 19.68 -12.44
C TYR A 124 6.00 20.39 -13.11
N PRO A 125 5.59 20.00 -14.32
CA PRO A 125 4.40 20.58 -14.95
C PRO A 125 3.12 20.27 -14.16
N ILE A 126 2.12 21.13 -14.25
CA ILE A 126 0.80 20.91 -13.72
C ILE A 126 0.03 19.94 -14.62
N VAL A 127 -0.56 18.93 -14.01
CA VAL A 127 -1.41 17.94 -14.67
C VAL A 127 -2.74 17.81 -13.96
N THR A 128 -3.78 17.43 -14.71
CA THR A 128 -5.05 16.98 -14.14
C THR A 128 -4.93 15.51 -13.80
N SER A 129 -5.16 15.16 -12.56
CA SER A 129 -5.12 13.78 -12.09
C SER A 129 -6.09 13.57 -10.93
N ILE A 130 -6.01 12.41 -10.28
CA ILE A 130 -6.79 12.08 -9.10
C ILE A 130 -5.87 12.17 -7.87
N TYR A 131 -6.36 12.80 -6.81
CA TYR A 131 -5.72 12.79 -5.51
C TYR A 131 -6.78 12.66 -4.40
N GLU A 132 -6.54 11.76 -3.46
CA GLU A 132 -7.52 11.39 -2.45
C GLU A 132 -8.91 11.10 -3.04
N GLY A 133 -8.94 10.41 -4.19
CA GLY A 133 -10.15 9.93 -4.85
C GLY A 133 -10.99 10.98 -5.57
N ASN A 134 -10.48 12.21 -5.78
CA ASN A 134 -11.13 13.26 -6.54
C ASN A 134 -10.19 13.86 -7.59
N THR A 135 -10.76 14.40 -8.66
CA THR A 135 -10.02 15.17 -9.68
C THR A 135 -9.35 16.38 -9.07
N ALA A 136 -8.06 16.55 -9.33
CA ALA A 136 -7.24 17.64 -8.82
C ALA A 136 -6.22 18.12 -9.86
N GLN A 137 -5.85 19.41 -9.76
CA GLN A 137 -4.69 19.98 -10.43
C GLN A 137 -3.47 19.80 -9.51
N LYS A 138 -2.48 19.05 -9.96
CA LYS A 138 -1.29 18.76 -9.15
C LYS A 138 -0.03 18.73 -10.00
N LYS A 139 1.12 18.76 -9.37
CA LYS A 139 2.40 18.54 -10.06
C LYS A 139 2.47 17.12 -10.60
N MET A 140 2.99 16.96 -11.81
CA MET A 140 3.24 15.65 -12.41
C MET A 140 4.08 14.79 -11.48
N SER A 141 3.71 13.54 -11.33
CA SER A 141 4.45 12.58 -10.51
C SER A 141 5.86 12.32 -11.08
N PRO A 142 6.87 12.16 -10.22
CA PRO A 142 8.24 11.85 -10.63
C PRO A 142 8.34 10.69 -11.62
N LEU A 143 7.58 9.63 -11.40
CA LEU A 143 7.43 8.50 -12.34
C LEU A 143 5.98 8.51 -12.84
N TRP A 144 5.80 8.84 -14.12
CA TRP A 144 4.50 9.13 -14.70
C TRP A 144 4.20 8.30 -15.94
N ALA A 145 3.04 7.61 -15.93
CA ALA A 145 2.45 6.99 -17.12
C ALA A 145 0.94 7.25 -17.18
N TYR A 146 0.45 7.66 -18.31
CA TYR A 146 -0.97 7.91 -18.55
C TYR A 146 -1.44 7.22 -19.83
N GLU A 147 -2.43 6.32 -19.70
CA GLU A 147 -2.98 5.54 -20.82
C GLU A 147 -1.90 4.76 -21.60
N LYS A 148 -0.93 4.17 -20.91
CA LYS A 148 0.14 3.38 -21.50
C LYS A 148 -0.10 1.88 -21.30
N HIS A 149 0.59 1.08 -22.09
CA HIS A 149 0.59 -0.36 -21.95
C HIS A 149 2.00 -0.94 -22.04
N ASP A 150 2.20 -2.10 -21.41
CA ASP A 150 3.49 -2.76 -21.38
C ASP A 150 4.60 -1.84 -20.83
N VAL A 151 4.39 -1.40 -19.59
CA VAL A 151 5.35 -0.54 -18.87
C VAL A 151 5.95 -1.27 -17.70
N ALA A 152 7.26 -1.15 -17.54
CA ALA A 152 7.98 -1.82 -16.46
C ALA A 152 9.01 -0.92 -15.78
N ILE A 153 9.20 -1.12 -14.48
CA ILE A 153 10.34 -0.64 -13.70
C ILE A 153 10.98 -1.87 -13.09
N THR A 154 12.26 -2.09 -13.34
CA THR A 154 13.01 -3.26 -12.86
C THR A 154 14.40 -2.88 -12.36
N GLY A 155 15.11 -3.87 -11.80
CA GLY A 155 16.46 -3.69 -11.27
C GLY A 155 16.46 -3.37 -9.77
N THR A 156 17.63 -3.44 -9.16
CA THR A 156 17.79 -3.30 -7.69
C THR A 156 18.24 -1.91 -7.25
N GLY A 157 18.19 -0.93 -8.14
CA GLY A 157 18.45 0.46 -7.84
C GLY A 157 17.30 1.13 -7.07
N ALA A 158 17.48 2.40 -6.76
CA ALA A 158 16.56 3.14 -5.92
C ALA A 158 16.08 4.44 -6.57
N PHE A 159 14.88 4.86 -6.18
CA PHE A 159 14.27 6.15 -6.46
C PHE A 159 14.05 6.92 -5.17
N ASP A 160 14.41 8.21 -5.15
CA ASP A 160 14.13 9.11 -4.03
C ASP A 160 13.50 10.41 -4.56
N ALA A 161 12.26 10.66 -4.13
CA ALA A 161 11.52 11.84 -4.57
C ALA A 161 11.74 13.08 -3.68
N GLN A 162 12.71 13.01 -2.74
CA GLN A 162 13.05 14.13 -1.85
C GLN A 162 11.81 14.79 -1.20
N GLY A 163 10.87 13.97 -0.75
CA GLY A 163 9.57 14.40 -0.27
C GLY A 163 9.59 15.36 0.90
N GLN A 164 10.70 15.43 1.64
CA GLN A 164 10.89 16.42 2.73
C GLN A 164 10.80 17.88 2.22
N ALA A 165 11.10 18.13 0.95
CA ALA A 165 10.96 19.46 0.34
C ALA A 165 9.50 19.84 0.02
N TRP A 166 8.57 18.90 0.18
CA TRP A 166 7.16 19.05 -0.19
C TRP A 166 6.21 18.92 0.99
N ARG A 167 6.51 17.99 1.93
CA ARG A 167 5.58 17.58 2.98
C ARG A 167 5.54 18.56 4.13
N PRO A 168 4.33 18.92 4.61
CA PRO A 168 4.21 19.50 5.95
C PRO A 168 4.52 18.44 7.01
N SER A 169 5.03 18.89 8.14
CA SER A 169 5.39 18.03 9.27
C SER A 169 4.66 18.47 10.53
N LYS A 170 3.95 17.56 11.22
CA LYS A 170 3.20 17.86 12.44
C LYS A 170 4.09 17.67 13.67
N LYS A 171 4.11 18.67 14.58
CA LYS A 171 4.93 18.62 15.82
C LYS A 171 4.75 17.33 16.62
N GLY A 172 3.51 16.85 16.75
CA GLY A 172 3.23 15.61 17.50
C GLY A 172 3.85 14.31 16.94
N LYS A 173 4.49 14.37 15.78
CA LYS A 173 5.25 13.26 15.18
C LYS A 173 6.75 13.33 15.54
N PHE A 174 7.23 14.28 16.35
CA PHE A 174 8.64 14.50 16.65
C PHE A 174 8.88 14.62 18.16
N THR A 175 10.07 14.27 18.58
CA THR A 175 10.56 14.68 19.90
C THR A 175 10.84 16.19 19.91
N GLU A 176 10.91 16.81 21.09
CA GLU A 176 11.20 18.25 21.18
C GLU A 176 12.55 18.62 20.53
N SER A 177 13.57 17.78 20.64
CA SER A 177 14.88 18.02 20.02
C SER A 177 14.82 17.94 18.50
N GLN A 178 14.13 16.93 17.94
CA GLN A 178 13.92 16.79 16.50
C GLN A 178 13.08 17.95 15.94
N TRP A 179 12.06 18.38 16.68
CA TRP A 179 11.24 19.52 16.28
C TRP A 179 12.05 20.82 16.25
N LYS A 180 12.86 21.05 17.28
CA LYS A 180 13.75 22.22 17.36
C LYS A 180 14.76 22.23 16.22
N GLU A 181 15.33 21.06 15.88
CA GLU A 181 16.24 20.92 14.75
C GLU A 181 15.54 21.24 13.43
N LEU A 182 14.38 20.63 13.16
CA LEU A 182 13.58 20.86 11.95
C LEU A 182 13.20 22.33 11.78
N THR A 183 12.79 23.01 12.87
CA THR A 183 12.33 24.39 12.83
C THR A 183 13.42 25.45 12.93
N SER A 184 14.68 25.04 13.21
CA SER A 184 15.84 25.94 13.22
C SER A 184 16.36 26.30 11.82
N GLY A 185 15.98 25.52 10.81
CA GLY A 185 16.36 25.70 9.42
C GLY A 185 15.40 26.60 8.64
N LYS A 186 15.38 26.39 7.33
CA LYS A 186 14.40 27.00 6.45
C LYS A 186 13.01 26.39 6.69
N GLY A 187 11.98 27.13 6.36
CA GLY A 187 10.59 26.71 6.50
C GLY A 187 9.80 27.56 7.48
N ILE A 188 8.51 27.34 7.54
CA ILE A 188 7.58 28.16 8.33
C ILE A 188 6.78 27.25 9.26
N GLU A 189 6.84 27.53 10.59
CA GLU A 189 5.96 26.90 11.55
C GLU A 189 4.65 27.66 11.68
N MET A 190 3.51 26.96 11.56
CA MET A 190 2.18 27.51 11.79
C MET A 190 1.29 26.46 12.49
N LYS A 191 0.78 26.79 13.68
CA LYS A 191 -0.14 25.93 14.45
C LYS A 191 0.37 24.50 14.69
N ASN A 192 1.62 24.37 15.11
CA ASN A 192 2.31 23.08 15.34
C ASN A 192 2.46 22.24 14.06
N VAL A 193 2.47 22.84 12.90
CA VAL A 193 2.82 22.24 11.63
C VAL A 193 3.95 23.06 11.01
N TRP A 194 5.04 22.39 10.68
CA TRP A 194 6.12 22.95 9.89
C TRP A 194 5.84 22.73 8.41
N TYR A 195 6.10 23.75 7.60
CA TYR A 195 5.96 23.69 6.14
C TYR A 195 7.31 23.98 5.51
N PRO A 196 7.67 23.27 4.41
CA PRO A 196 8.86 23.60 3.63
C PRO A 196 8.84 25.05 3.19
N ASP A 197 10.02 25.68 3.16
CA ASP A 197 10.16 27.04 2.69
C ASP A 197 9.65 27.18 1.25
N ALA A 198 8.95 28.25 0.98
CA ALA A 198 8.47 28.57 -0.34
C ALA A 198 9.25 29.74 -0.90
N LYS A 199 9.48 29.77 -2.21
CA LYS A 199 9.87 31.01 -2.89
C LYS A 199 8.82 32.09 -2.59
N ASP A 200 9.26 33.30 -2.31
CA ASP A 200 8.38 34.46 -2.30
C ASP A 200 7.69 34.55 -3.67
N ASP A 201 6.39 34.30 -3.65
CA ASP A 201 5.56 34.28 -4.84
C ASP A 201 4.27 35.03 -4.54
N GLU A 202 3.85 35.88 -5.44
CA GLU A 202 2.64 36.69 -5.31
C GLU A 202 1.39 35.83 -5.03
N LEU A 203 1.37 34.58 -5.50
CA LEU A 203 0.29 33.61 -5.25
C LEU A 203 0.37 32.96 -3.87
N ALA A 204 1.54 32.94 -3.23
CA ALA A 204 1.73 32.34 -1.91
C ALA A 204 1.11 33.19 -0.78
N GLY A 205 0.71 34.41 -1.07
CA GLY A 205 0.12 35.35 -0.12
C GLY A 205 1.17 36.09 0.69
N LYS A 206 0.73 36.71 1.78
CA LYS A 206 1.52 37.63 2.58
C LYS A 206 2.80 36.99 3.13
N PRO A 207 3.89 37.78 3.30
CA PRO A 207 5.14 37.31 3.92
C PRO A 207 4.88 36.57 5.25
N GLY A 208 5.59 35.46 5.47
CA GLY A 208 5.46 34.63 6.68
C GLY A 208 4.30 33.61 6.67
N LYS A 209 3.68 33.36 5.53
CA LYS A 209 2.73 32.25 5.34
C LYS A 209 3.32 31.13 4.50
N PRO A 210 2.95 29.85 4.80
CA PRO A 210 3.43 28.71 4.01
C PRO A 210 2.91 28.78 2.56
N ASP A 211 3.75 28.34 1.62
CA ASP A 211 3.31 28.11 0.25
C ASP A 211 2.38 26.89 0.18
N MET A 212 1.10 27.16 0.22
CA MET A 212 0.09 26.10 0.16
C MET A 212 0.08 25.33 -1.18
N ARG A 213 0.69 25.87 -2.24
CA ARG A 213 0.79 25.14 -3.52
C ARG A 213 1.62 23.88 -3.34
N ARG A 214 2.74 23.93 -2.61
CA ARG A 214 3.55 22.75 -2.29
C ARG A 214 2.76 21.69 -1.52
N VAL A 215 1.81 22.10 -0.70
CA VAL A 215 0.96 21.19 0.07
C VAL A 215 -0.17 20.61 -0.79
N ILE A 216 -0.87 21.47 -1.54
CA ILE A 216 -2.07 21.09 -2.31
C ILE A 216 -1.69 20.32 -3.58
N GLN A 217 -0.59 20.70 -4.23
CA GLN A 217 -0.16 20.13 -5.51
C GLN A 217 0.94 19.07 -5.37
N ARG A 218 1.16 18.56 -4.15
CA ARG A 218 2.16 17.48 -3.94
C ARG A 218 1.93 16.31 -4.89
N PRO A 219 2.95 15.90 -5.66
CA PRO A 219 2.84 14.68 -6.44
C PRO A 219 2.95 13.44 -5.54
N VAL A 220 2.51 12.30 -6.01
CA VAL A 220 2.93 10.99 -5.52
C VAL A 220 4.23 10.59 -6.26
N LEU A 221 5.05 9.70 -5.71
CA LEU A 221 6.32 9.35 -6.37
C LEU A 221 6.07 8.64 -7.71
N LEU A 222 5.23 7.64 -7.71
CA LEU A 222 4.85 6.90 -8.92
C LEU A 222 3.35 6.98 -9.13
N GLU A 223 2.93 7.45 -10.29
CA GLU A 223 1.53 7.43 -10.71
C GLU A 223 1.39 6.87 -12.12
N PHE A 224 0.80 5.71 -12.20
CA PHE A 224 0.44 5.09 -13.46
C PHE A 224 -1.08 5.05 -13.57
N THR A 225 -1.63 5.83 -14.50
CA THR A 225 -3.07 6.01 -14.65
C THR A 225 -3.57 5.34 -15.92
N SER A 226 -4.61 4.50 -15.81
CA SER A 226 -5.27 3.79 -16.92
C SER A 226 -4.27 2.96 -17.76
N CYS A 227 -3.23 2.44 -17.11
CA CYS A 227 -2.21 1.63 -17.77
C CYS A 227 -2.58 0.13 -17.77
N LYS A 228 -2.03 -0.61 -18.74
CA LYS A 228 -2.27 -2.05 -18.88
C LYS A 228 -0.94 -2.82 -18.94
N ARG A 229 -0.88 -3.95 -18.25
CA ARG A 229 0.31 -4.78 -18.13
C ARG A 229 1.48 -3.99 -17.58
N VAL A 230 1.41 -3.74 -16.27
CA VAL A 230 2.40 -2.97 -15.50
C VAL A 230 3.22 -3.93 -14.66
N LEU A 231 4.54 -3.75 -14.64
CA LEU A 231 5.47 -4.50 -13.80
C LEU A 231 6.34 -3.54 -12.98
N LEU A 232 6.31 -3.67 -11.66
CA LEU A 232 7.26 -3.06 -10.74
C LEU A 232 8.01 -4.20 -10.05
N LYS A 233 9.33 -4.30 -10.25
CA LYS A 233 10.09 -5.45 -9.76
C LYS A 233 11.48 -5.08 -9.24
N ASP A 234 11.81 -5.60 -8.06
CA ASP A 234 13.11 -5.54 -7.37
C ASP A 234 13.54 -4.12 -6.92
N ALA A 235 12.95 -3.06 -7.40
CA ALA A 235 13.35 -1.67 -7.14
C ALA A 235 12.92 -1.15 -5.75
N THR A 236 13.63 -0.12 -5.28
CA THR A 236 13.30 0.63 -4.07
C THR A 236 12.68 1.98 -4.42
N PHE A 237 11.50 2.28 -3.87
CA PHE A 237 10.79 3.55 -4.00
C PHE A 237 10.75 4.26 -2.66
N SER A 238 11.33 5.44 -2.54
CA SER A 238 11.49 6.09 -1.23
C SER A 238 11.17 7.57 -1.23
N ASN A 239 10.78 8.03 -0.03
CA ASN A 239 10.70 9.43 0.34
C ASN A 239 9.80 10.26 -0.57
N SER A 240 8.58 9.76 -0.81
CA SER A 240 7.57 10.42 -1.64
C SER A 240 7.07 11.74 -1.04
N PRO A 241 6.71 12.73 -1.85
CA PRO A 241 6.02 13.95 -1.39
C PRO A 241 4.66 13.70 -0.74
N ALA A 242 3.94 12.68 -1.20
CA ALA A 242 2.64 12.24 -0.68
C ALA A 242 2.62 10.71 -0.65
N TRP A 243 1.54 10.05 -1.09
CA TRP A 243 1.50 8.60 -1.33
C TRP A 243 2.70 8.17 -2.18
N ASN A 244 3.21 6.96 -1.96
CA ASN A 244 4.43 6.55 -2.65
C ASN A 244 4.10 5.99 -4.05
N THR A 245 3.45 4.86 -4.10
CA THR A 245 3.16 4.14 -5.35
C THR A 245 1.65 4.10 -5.58
N HIS A 246 1.18 4.67 -6.68
CA HIS A 246 -0.23 4.85 -6.98
C HIS A 246 -0.60 4.36 -8.39
N PRO A 247 -0.80 3.05 -8.59
CA PRO A 247 -1.50 2.54 -9.75
C PRO A 247 -2.99 2.93 -9.67
N LEU A 248 -3.46 3.68 -10.66
CA LEU A 248 -4.81 4.23 -10.73
C LEU A 248 -5.53 3.73 -11.98
N LYS A 249 -6.67 3.05 -11.81
CA LYS A 249 -7.47 2.50 -12.93
C LYS A 249 -6.67 1.60 -13.88
N CYS A 250 -5.67 0.90 -13.34
CA CYS A 250 -4.80 0.02 -14.11
C CYS A 250 -5.36 -1.42 -14.20
N GLU A 251 -4.96 -2.12 -15.24
CA GLU A 251 -5.25 -3.54 -15.44
C GLU A 251 -3.97 -4.35 -15.62
N ASP A 252 -3.95 -5.58 -15.09
CA ASP A 252 -2.81 -6.48 -15.17
C ASP A 252 -1.54 -5.87 -14.54
N VAL A 253 -1.58 -5.66 -13.22
CA VAL A 253 -0.47 -5.06 -12.46
C VAL A 253 0.26 -6.13 -11.66
N THR A 254 1.57 -6.20 -11.79
CA THR A 254 2.44 -7.04 -10.96
C THR A 254 3.43 -6.18 -10.20
N ILE A 255 3.44 -6.33 -8.88
CA ILE A 255 4.40 -5.70 -7.96
C ILE A 255 5.11 -6.83 -7.21
N ASP A 256 6.40 -7.02 -7.45
CA ASP A 256 7.15 -8.18 -6.99
C ASP A 256 8.53 -7.78 -6.44
N HIS A 257 8.86 -8.19 -5.21
CA HIS A 257 10.13 -7.90 -4.54
C HIS A 257 10.50 -6.41 -4.47
N VAL A 258 9.52 -5.50 -4.42
CA VAL A 258 9.82 -4.06 -4.26
C VAL A 258 9.97 -3.71 -2.79
N THR A 259 10.75 -2.65 -2.54
CA THR A 259 10.81 -2.00 -1.22
C THR A 259 10.22 -0.60 -1.32
N ILE A 260 9.19 -0.31 -0.53
CA ILE A 260 8.54 1.00 -0.48
C ILE A 260 8.78 1.62 0.89
N ARG A 261 9.40 2.80 0.91
CA ARG A 261 9.81 3.47 2.15
C ARG A 261 9.41 4.94 2.17
N ASN A 262 8.76 5.34 3.24
CA ASN A 262 8.57 6.74 3.59
C ASN A 262 8.95 6.95 5.05
N PRO A 263 9.48 8.12 5.44
CA PRO A 263 9.73 8.38 6.86
C PRO A 263 8.45 8.18 7.69
N TRP A 264 8.58 7.62 8.88
CA TRP A 264 7.45 7.36 9.78
C TRP A 264 6.61 8.61 10.12
N TYR A 265 7.21 9.79 10.05
CA TYR A 265 6.53 11.07 10.25
C TYR A 265 5.90 11.67 8.98
N ALA A 266 6.07 11.04 7.83
CA ALA A 266 5.59 11.57 6.57
C ALA A 266 4.06 11.74 6.57
N GLN A 267 3.60 12.96 6.37
CA GLN A 267 2.17 13.27 6.24
C GLN A 267 1.64 12.74 4.91
N ASN A 268 0.61 11.88 4.95
CA ASN A 268 0.11 11.12 3.81
C ASN A 268 1.23 10.30 3.13
N GLY A 269 2.09 9.75 3.96
CA GLY A 269 3.22 8.93 3.51
C GLY A 269 2.83 7.46 3.34
N ASP A 270 1.71 7.20 2.67
CA ASP A 270 1.21 5.87 2.34
C ASP A 270 2.23 5.11 1.46
N GLY A 271 2.20 3.79 1.51
CA GLY A 271 3.09 2.95 0.71
C GLY A 271 2.55 2.72 -0.69
N LEU A 272 1.59 1.86 -0.80
CA LEU A 272 0.92 1.52 -2.05
C LEU A 272 -0.56 1.85 -1.94
N ASP A 273 -1.03 2.74 -2.79
CA ASP A 273 -2.44 3.05 -2.99
C ASP A 273 -2.93 2.44 -4.31
N LEU A 274 -3.50 1.26 -4.23
CA LEU A 274 -4.05 0.57 -5.38
C LEU A 274 -5.49 1.04 -5.61
N GLU A 275 -5.70 1.93 -6.58
CA GLU A 275 -7.00 2.60 -6.77
C GLU A 275 -7.72 2.17 -8.04
N SER A 276 -8.90 1.58 -7.89
CA SER A 276 -9.77 1.12 -9.01
C SER A 276 -9.05 0.21 -10.02
N CYS A 277 -8.10 -0.59 -9.56
CA CYS A 277 -7.34 -1.52 -10.39
C CYS A 277 -8.02 -2.89 -10.49
N ASN A 278 -7.68 -3.64 -11.53
CA ASN A 278 -8.23 -4.97 -11.78
C ASN A 278 -7.14 -5.95 -12.25
N ARG A 279 -7.16 -7.17 -11.73
CA ARG A 279 -6.16 -8.21 -11.97
C ARG A 279 -4.77 -7.77 -11.51
N VAL A 280 -4.54 -7.86 -10.20
CA VAL A 280 -3.32 -7.36 -9.56
C VAL A 280 -2.68 -8.45 -8.70
N ILE A 281 -1.36 -8.58 -8.81
CA ILE A 281 -0.53 -9.39 -7.92
C ILE A 281 0.49 -8.50 -7.23
N ILE A 282 0.49 -8.51 -5.89
CA ILE A 282 1.47 -7.87 -5.04
C ILE A 282 2.12 -8.95 -4.21
N LYS A 283 3.44 -9.16 -4.35
CA LYS A 283 4.08 -10.25 -3.64
C LYS A 283 5.52 -9.94 -3.21
N ASN A 284 5.97 -10.64 -2.16
CA ASN A 284 7.35 -10.64 -1.67
C ASN A 284 7.91 -9.23 -1.42
N SER A 285 7.06 -8.26 -1.12
CA SER A 285 7.41 -6.84 -1.06
C SER A 285 7.45 -6.32 0.38
N THR A 286 8.28 -5.31 0.62
CA THR A 286 8.48 -4.72 1.95
C THR A 286 7.99 -3.28 1.96
N PHE A 287 7.26 -2.93 3.03
CA PHE A 287 6.69 -1.61 3.26
C PHE A 287 7.15 -1.07 4.62
N ASP A 288 7.70 0.14 4.64
CA ASP A 288 8.13 0.84 5.85
C ASP A 288 7.76 2.31 5.70
N VAL A 289 6.60 2.72 6.24
CA VAL A 289 5.91 3.95 5.83
C VAL A 289 5.32 4.74 7.01
N GLY A 290 4.85 5.94 6.75
CA GLY A 290 4.33 6.86 7.77
C GLY A 290 2.81 6.96 7.82
N ASP A 291 2.10 6.30 6.88
CA ASP A 291 0.63 6.22 6.80
C ASP A 291 0.22 4.79 6.38
N ASP A 292 -0.87 4.55 5.66
CA ASP A 292 -1.35 3.21 5.30
C ASP A 292 -0.33 2.47 4.40
N ALA A 293 0.04 1.23 4.72
CA ALA A 293 1.13 0.54 4.01
C ALA A 293 0.68 -0.06 2.67
N ILE A 294 -0.33 -0.93 2.68
CA ILE A 294 -0.95 -1.50 1.47
C ILE A 294 -2.42 -1.11 1.51
N CYS A 295 -2.81 -0.15 0.69
CA CYS A 295 -4.13 0.45 0.73
C CYS A 295 -4.91 0.23 -0.57
N ILE A 296 -6.12 -0.26 -0.45
CA ILE A 296 -7.08 -0.44 -1.55
C ILE A 296 -8.02 0.75 -1.58
N LYS A 297 -8.13 1.39 -2.73
CA LYS A 297 -8.97 2.56 -2.95
C LYS A 297 -9.80 2.44 -4.23
N SER A 298 -10.88 3.23 -4.35
CA SER A 298 -11.73 3.29 -5.55
C SER A 298 -12.57 4.58 -5.61
N GLY A 299 -11.90 5.71 -5.48
CA GLY A 299 -12.53 7.02 -5.57
C GLY A 299 -13.31 7.48 -4.34
N LYS A 300 -13.72 8.73 -4.34
CA LYS A 300 -14.31 9.42 -3.19
C LYS A 300 -15.67 10.02 -3.53
N ASN A 301 -16.67 9.74 -2.67
CA ASN A 301 -18.00 10.31 -2.73
C ASN A 301 -18.67 10.10 -4.12
N LYS A 302 -19.46 11.08 -4.60
CA LYS A 302 -20.17 11.00 -5.87
C LYS A 302 -19.24 10.74 -7.06
N GLU A 303 -18.11 11.45 -7.15
CA GLU A 303 -17.17 11.25 -8.26
C GLU A 303 -16.67 9.80 -8.29
N GLY A 304 -16.26 9.25 -7.14
CA GLY A 304 -15.83 7.85 -7.04
C GLY A 304 -16.96 6.85 -7.38
N ARG A 305 -18.20 7.10 -6.95
CA ARG A 305 -19.34 6.23 -7.32
C ARG A 305 -19.63 6.26 -8.83
N ASP A 306 -19.50 7.43 -9.45
CA ASP A 306 -19.73 7.60 -10.90
C ASP A 306 -18.70 6.84 -11.75
N TRP A 307 -17.49 6.56 -11.25
CA TRP A 307 -16.50 5.74 -11.97
C TRP A 307 -16.98 4.33 -12.23
N LYS A 308 -17.77 3.73 -11.33
CA LYS A 308 -18.25 2.33 -11.40
C LYS A 308 -17.09 1.34 -11.63
N MET A 309 -15.92 1.64 -11.10
CA MET A 309 -14.69 0.89 -11.23
C MET A 309 -14.20 0.42 -9.86
N PRO A 310 -14.69 -0.69 -9.33
CA PRO A 310 -14.18 -1.23 -8.06
C PRO A 310 -12.72 -1.67 -8.21
N CYS A 311 -11.97 -1.59 -7.11
CA CYS A 311 -10.69 -2.30 -7.05
C CYS A 311 -10.96 -3.79 -6.84
N GLN A 312 -10.51 -4.66 -7.74
CA GLN A 312 -10.93 -6.06 -7.72
C GLN A 312 -9.92 -7.05 -8.28
N ASN A 313 -10.10 -8.33 -7.91
CA ASN A 313 -9.25 -9.44 -8.34
C ASN A 313 -7.79 -9.16 -7.98
N VAL A 314 -7.53 -9.04 -6.68
CA VAL A 314 -6.23 -8.68 -6.12
C VAL A 314 -5.69 -9.82 -5.26
N LEU A 315 -4.46 -10.24 -5.53
CA LEU A 315 -3.68 -11.15 -4.69
C LEU A 315 -2.54 -10.40 -4.03
N ILE A 316 -2.44 -10.48 -2.71
CA ILE A 316 -1.35 -9.93 -1.90
C ILE A 316 -0.73 -11.09 -1.12
N GLU A 317 0.53 -11.41 -1.38
CA GLU A 317 1.16 -12.58 -0.79
C GLU A 317 2.62 -12.34 -0.38
N GLY A 318 3.00 -12.87 0.79
CA GLY A 318 4.39 -12.87 1.24
C GLY A 318 4.96 -11.48 1.53
N CYS A 319 4.10 -10.50 1.81
CA CYS A 319 4.52 -9.12 2.07
C CYS A 319 4.86 -8.88 3.54
N THR A 320 5.81 -7.99 3.78
CA THR A 320 6.20 -7.53 5.12
C THR A 320 5.93 -6.05 5.27
N VAL A 321 5.23 -5.68 6.33
CA VAL A 321 5.01 -4.28 6.72
C VAL A 321 5.73 -4.04 8.04
N LEU A 322 6.62 -3.06 8.08
CA LEU A 322 7.43 -2.75 9.26
C LEU A 322 6.87 -1.58 10.08
N HIS A 323 6.26 -0.59 9.46
CA HIS A 323 5.52 0.51 10.08
C HIS A 323 4.40 0.97 9.15
N GLY A 324 3.44 1.70 9.69
CA GLY A 324 2.32 2.30 8.96
C GLY A 324 1.10 2.48 9.84
N HIS A 325 0.13 3.30 9.40
CA HIS A 325 -1.15 3.43 10.10
C HIS A 325 -2.01 2.16 9.96
N GLY A 326 -1.78 1.37 8.93
CA GLY A 326 -2.40 0.05 8.75
C GLY A 326 -1.54 -0.87 7.91
N GLY A 327 -1.48 -2.15 8.26
CA GLY A 327 -0.75 -3.15 7.48
C GLY A 327 -1.43 -3.42 6.14
N PHE A 328 -2.67 -3.86 6.17
CA PHE A 328 -3.57 -3.95 5.02
C PHE A 328 -4.80 -3.09 5.27
N VAL A 329 -5.13 -2.23 4.33
CA VAL A 329 -6.17 -1.20 4.47
C VAL A 329 -7.12 -1.21 3.28
N ILE A 330 -8.41 -1.00 3.52
CA ILE A 330 -9.39 -0.64 2.49
C ILE A 330 -10.03 0.68 2.89
N GLY A 331 -9.93 1.67 1.99
CA GLY A 331 -10.55 2.99 2.18
C GLY A 331 -9.59 4.04 2.79
N SER A 332 -10.18 5.21 3.22
CA SER A 332 -11.62 5.58 3.19
C SER A 332 -12.18 5.87 1.80
N GLU A 333 -11.34 6.15 0.81
CA GLU A 333 -11.72 6.39 -0.59
C GLU A 333 -12.02 5.05 -1.27
N MET A 334 -13.26 4.52 -1.10
CA MET A 334 -13.68 3.23 -1.64
C MET A 334 -15.07 3.29 -2.29
N SER A 335 -15.41 4.43 -2.89
CA SER A 335 -16.78 4.73 -3.32
C SER A 335 -17.27 3.91 -4.52
N SER A 336 -16.37 3.42 -5.38
CA SER A 336 -16.71 2.40 -6.40
C SER A 336 -16.71 0.96 -5.86
N GLY A 337 -16.30 0.75 -4.60
CA GLY A 337 -16.24 -0.57 -3.96
C GLY A 337 -14.91 -1.30 -4.13
N ALA A 338 -14.78 -2.41 -3.40
CA ALA A 338 -13.63 -3.32 -3.46
C ALA A 338 -14.12 -4.77 -3.33
N ARG A 339 -13.61 -5.70 -4.16
CA ARG A 339 -14.07 -7.09 -4.11
C ARG A 339 -13.06 -8.09 -4.65
N ASN A 340 -13.21 -9.34 -4.22
CA ASN A 340 -12.33 -10.43 -4.62
C ASN A 340 -10.86 -10.07 -4.34
N ILE A 341 -10.55 -9.87 -3.06
CA ILE A 341 -9.19 -9.54 -2.60
C ILE A 341 -8.73 -10.64 -1.66
N TYR A 342 -7.57 -11.18 -1.91
CA TYR A 342 -6.94 -12.21 -1.10
C TYR A 342 -5.59 -11.74 -0.55
N VAL A 343 -5.45 -11.70 0.76
CA VAL A 343 -4.22 -11.35 1.48
C VAL A 343 -3.73 -12.58 2.22
N ASN A 344 -2.52 -13.03 1.91
CA ASN A 344 -2.00 -14.29 2.41
C ASN A 344 -0.51 -14.22 2.80
N ASN A 345 -0.12 -14.98 3.83
CA ASN A 345 1.27 -15.14 4.25
C ASN A 345 2.01 -13.81 4.49
N CYS A 346 1.39 -12.84 5.16
CA CYS A 346 2.01 -11.54 5.43
C CYS A 346 2.42 -11.37 6.89
N LEU A 347 3.40 -10.51 7.11
CA LEU A 347 3.87 -10.06 8.42
C LEU A 347 3.62 -8.56 8.59
N PHE A 348 2.91 -8.17 9.66
CA PHE A 348 2.74 -6.77 10.06
C PHE A 348 3.39 -6.55 11.41
N ASN A 349 4.41 -5.71 11.46
CA ASN A 349 5.22 -5.46 12.64
C ASN A 349 5.31 -3.96 12.93
N GLY A 350 4.76 -3.53 14.08
CA GLY A 350 4.85 -2.13 14.52
C GLY A 350 3.87 -1.18 13.86
N THR A 351 2.84 -1.67 13.15
CA THR A 351 1.79 -0.81 12.57
C THR A 351 0.82 -0.31 13.63
N ASP A 352 0.15 0.83 13.38
CA ASP A 352 -0.90 1.31 14.29
C ASP A 352 -2.11 0.37 14.30
N THR A 353 -2.46 -0.23 13.16
CA THR A 353 -3.53 -1.21 13.01
C THR A 353 -3.06 -2.36 12.09
N GLY A 354 -3.43 -3.58 12.39
CA GLY A 354 -3.10 -4.72 11.49
C GLY A 354 -3.97 -4.72 10.24
N LEU A 355 -5.25 -5.05 10.38
CA LEU A 355 -6.26 -4.99 9.31
C LEU A 355 -7.19 -3.79 9.56
N ARG A 356 -7.30 -2.92 8.57
CA ARG A 356 -8.05 -1.67 8.70
C ARG A 356 -9.00 -1.45 7.54
N LEU A 357 -10.31 -1.62 7.77
CA LEU A 357 -11.36 -1.29 6.82
C LEU A 357 -12.08 -0.04 7.32
N LYS A 358 -12.08 1.02 6.54
CA LYS A 358 -12.60 2.33 6.95
C LYS A 358 -13.44 2.98 5.87
N SER A 359 -14.60 3.48 6.25
CA SER A 359 -15.48 4.27 5.40
C SER A 359 -16.37 5.18 6.24
N THR A 360 -17.22 5.95 5.59
CA THR A 360 -18.19 6.83 6.24
C THR A 360 -19.39 7.07 5.33
N ARG A 361 -20.52 7.47 5.90
CA ARG A 361 -21.68 7.95 5.11
C ARG A 361 -21.23 9.03 4.12
N GLY A 362 -21.82 9.08 2.94
CA GLY A 362 -21.42 9.92 1.82
C GLY A 362 -20.44 9.25 0.84
N ARG A 363 -19.66 8.24 1.32
CA ARG A 363 -18.79 7.45 0.44
C ARG A 363 -19.59 6.51 -0.46
N GLY A 364 -20.54 5.76 0.11
CA GLY A 364 -21.15 4.63 -0.56
C GLY A 364 -20.16 3.50 -0.81
N GLY A 365 -20.38 2.71 -1.84
CA GLY A 365 -19.52 1.60 -2.25
C GLY A 365 -19.72 0.33 -1.40
N ILE A 366 -19.40 -0.81 -2.02
CA ILE A 366 -19.51 -2.12 -1.37
C ILE A 366 -18.12 -2.75 -1.30
N VAL A 367 -17.70 -3.12 -0.11
CA VAL A 367 -16.52 -3.96 0.14
C VAL A 367 -17.01 -5.36 0.45
N GLU A 368 -16.64 -6.31 -0.40
CA GLU A 368 -17.13 -7.69 -0.28
C GLU A 368 -16.15 -8.73 -0.80
N ASN A 369 -16.32 -9.96 -0.33
CA ASN A 369 -15.48 -11.10 -0.74
C ASN A 369 -14.00 -10.80 -0.48
N ILE A 370 -13.69 -10.43 0.76
CA ILE A 370 -12.33 -10.16 1.23
C ILE A 370 -11.86 -11.38 2.03
N TYR A 371 -10.75 -11.93 1.62
CA TYR A 371 -10.15 -13.13 2.22
C TYR A 371 -8.79 -12.76 2.80
N VAL A 372 -8.55 -13.09 4.05
CA VAL A 372 -7.29 -12.79 4.75
C VAL A 372 -6.84 -14.03 5.50
N GLU A 373 -5.67 -14.56 5.18
CA GLU A 373 -5.19 -15.80 5.79
C GLU A 373 -3.71 -15.75 6.13
N ASN A 374 -3.33 -16.49 7.17
CA ASN A 374 -1.92 -16.70 7.53
C ASN A 374 -1.18 -15.38 7.78
N ILE A 375 -1.75 -14.50 8.60
CA ILE A 375 -1.13 -13.22 8.94
C ILE A 375 -0.55 -13.27 10.35
N ASN A 376 0.71 -12.90 10.47
CA ASN A 376 1.36 -12.65 11.74
C ASN A 376 1.42 -11.15 12.02
N MET A 377 1.02 -10.75 13.23
CA MET A 377 1.02 -9.38 13.71
C MET A 377 1.83 -9.28 14.99
N VAL A 378 2.74 -8.32 15.05
CA VAL A 378 3.58 -8.10 16.24
C VAL A 378 3.61 -6.62 16.55
N ASP A 379 3.47 -6.29 17.85
CA ASP A 379 3.62 -4.90 18.34
C ASP A 379 2.69 -3.90 17.65
N ILE A 380 1.40 -4.25 17.53
CA ILE A 380 0.35 -3.39 16.96
C ILE A 380 0.03 -2.29 17.99
N LYS A 381 0.25 -1.04 17.64
CA LYS A 381 0.13 0.11 18.56
C LYS A 381 -1.31 0.43 18.97
N GLY A 382 -2.27 0.09 18.14
CA GLY A 382 -3.71 0.24 18.35
C GLY A 382 -4.42 -1.10 18.27
N ASP A 383 -5.36 -1.23 17.37
CA ASP A 383 -6.21 -2.41 17.23
C ASP A 383 -5.61 -3.42 16.24
N ALA A 384 -5.65 -4.72 16.54
CA ALA A 384 -5.27 -5.70 15.53
C ALA A 384 -6.22 -5.64 14.33
N PHE A 385 -7.54 -5.52 14.58
CA PHE A 385 -8.55 -5.30 13.55
C PHE A 385 -9.40 -4.06 13.86
N THR A 386 -9.55 -3.17 12.89
CA THR A 386 -10.49 -2.04 12.94
C THR A 386 -11.33 -2.02 11.67
N PHE A 387 -12.64 -2.29 11.78
CA PHE A 387 -13.60 -2.16 10.68
C PHE A 387 -14.62 -1.10 11.10
N ASP A 388 -14.51 0.10 10.52
CA ASP A 388 -15.21 1.29 11.01
C ASP A 388 -15.91 2.04 9.88
N LEU A 389 -17.22 2.14 9.95
CA LEU A 389 -18.07 2.89 9.02
C LEU A 389 -18.42 4.32 9.51
N TYR A 390 -17.80 4.77 10.61
CA TYR A 390 -17.89 6.15 11.12
C TYR A 390 -16.60 6.95 10.95
N TYR A 391 -15.69 6.48 10.08
CA TYR A 391 -14.40 7.13 9.88
C TYR A 391 -14.57 8.62 9.51
N ALA A 392 -13.85 9.50 10.22
CA ALA A 392 -13.90 10.95 10.08
C ALA A 392 -15.24 11.66 10.44
N ASN A 393 -16.28 10.96 10.76
CA ASN A 393 -17.45 11.54 11.41
C ASN A 393 -17.15 11.71 12.90
N LYS A 394 -16.43 12.79 13.24
CA LYS A 394 -16.40 13.21 14.65
C LYS A 394 -17.83 13.58 15.05
N PRO A 395 -18.29 13.22 16.27
CA PRO A 395 -19.50 13.80 16.82
C PRO A 395 -19.38 15.32 16.69
N VAL A 396 -20.47 15.99 16.33
CA VAL A 396 -20.53 17.47 16.30
C VAL A 396 -19.97 17.98 17.63
N ALA A 397 -18.97 18.88 17.55
CA ALA A 397 -18.27 19.38 18.71
C ALA A 397 -19.27 19.93 19.73
N GLY A 398 -19.32 19.32 20.92
CA GLY A 398 -20.24 19.66 22.01
C GLY A 398 -21.05 18.50 22.57
N LYS A 399 -21.07 17.34 21.92
CA LYS A 399 -21.61 16.10 22.51
C LYS A 399 -20.43 15.11 22.71
N ALA A 400 -19.81 15.19 23.88
CA ALA A 400 -19.01 14.12 24.42
C ALA A 400 -20.01 13.01 24.77
N ASP A 401 -20.20 12.14 23.84
CA ASP A 401 -20.56 10.73 24.04
C ASP A 401 -20.89 10.10 22.70
N ASN A 402 -20.54 8.84 22.55
CA ASN A 402 -21.03 7.94 21.48
C ASN A 402 -22.54 7.63 21.64
N SER A 403 -23.31 8.53 22.21
CA SER A 403 -24.76 8.44 22.27
C SER A 403 -25.33 9.20 21.07
N THR A 404 -25.55 8.49 19.96
CA THR A 404 -26.82 8.77 19.27
C THR A 404 -27.87 8.73 20.38
N SER A 405 -28.53 9.84 20.68
CA SER A 405 -29.72 9.80 21.53
C SER A 405 -30.61 8.72 20.91
N GLU A 406 -31.19 7.87 21.71
CA GLU A 406 -32.15 6.83 21.27
C GLU A 406 -33.34 7.40 20.46
N THR A 407 -33.35 8.72 20.24
CA THR A 407 -34.39 9.49 19.56
C THR A 407 -34.01 9.90 18.13
N ASP A 408 -32.73 9.73 17.67
CA ASP A 408 -32.38 10.06 16.29
C ASP A 408 -32.81 8.90 15.37
N ALA A 409 -33.73 9.19 14.44
CA ALA A 409 -34.21 8.22 13.46
C ALA A 409 -33.03 7.65 12.66
N VAL A 410 -32.97 6.31 12.50
CA VAL A 410 -31.98 5.63 11.67
C VAL A 410 -32.10 6.16 10.23
N PRO A 411 -31.02 6.68 9.62
CA PRO A 411 -31.07 7.19 8.26
C PRO A 411 -31.49 6.13 7.25
N PRO A 412 -32.16 6.47 6.14
CA PRO A 412 -32.42 5.51 5.08
C PRO A 412 -31.13 5.06 4.39
N VAL A 413 -31.11 3.82 3.94
CA VAL A 413 -30.05 3.30 3.07
C VAL A 413 -30.14 3.96 1.69
N THR A 414 -29.03 4.52 1.22
CA THR A 414 -28.91 5.18 -0.07
C THR A 414 -27.65 4.74 -0.80
N GLU A 415 -27.39 5.23 -2.00
CA GLU A 415 -26.12 5.04 -2.73
C GLU A 415 -24.88 5.58 -1.96
N GLU A 416 -25.11 6.46 -1.00
CA GLU A 416 -24.08 7.05 -0.15
C GLU A 416 -23.77 6.22 1.10
N THR A 417 -24.53 5.17 1.36
CA THR A 417 -24.36 4.29 2.51
C THR A 417 -23.29 3.23 2.18
N PRO A 418 -22.12 3.23 2.86
CA PRO A 418 -21.09 2.22 2.63
C PRO A 418 -21.52 0.86 3.21
N CYS A 419 -21.08 -0.22 2.55
CA CYS A 419 -21.39 -1.58 2.97
C CYS A 419 -20.12 -2.44 3.04
N PHE A 420 -19.89 -3.11 4.17
CA PHE A 420 -18.86 -4.13 4.34
C PHE A 420 -19.53 -5.48 4.62
N ARG A 421 -19.27 -6.47 3.77
CA ARG A 421 -19.86 -7.80 3.90
C ARG A 421 -18.97 -8.91 3.32
N ASN A 422 -19.25 -10.16 3.68
CA ASN A 422 -18.54 -11.34 3.18
C ASN A 422 -17.02 -11.23 3.42
N LEU A 423 -16.64 -11.12 4.70
CA LEU A 423 -15.25 -11.02 5.14
C LEU A 423 -14.84 -12.35 5.76
N PHE A 424 -13.84 -13.02 5.16
CA PHE A 424 -13.39 -14.34 5.56
C PHE A 424 -11.93 -14.28 6.03
N ILE A 425 -11.71 -14.47 7.33
CA ILE A 425 -10.41 -14.27 7.96
C ILE A 425 -10.03 -15.54 8.71
N SER A 426 -8.82 -16.05 8.52
CA SER A 426 -8.35 -17.24 9.21
C SER A 426 -6.85 -17.26 9.48
N ASN A 427 -6.45 -18.07 10.45
CA ASN A 427 -5.05 -18.32 10.80
C ASN A 427 -4.29 -17.01 11.12
N ILE A 428 -4.86 -16.18 11.97
CA ILE A 428 -4.25 -14.93 12.41
C ILE A 428 -3.55 -15.15 13.75
N THR A 429 -2.31 -14.70 13.86
CA THR A 429 -1.61 -14.60 15.14
C THR A 429 -1.24 -13.14 15.38
N CYS A 430 -1.77 -12.57 16.47
CA CYS A 430 -1.41 -11.22 16.89
C CYS A 430 -0.76 -11.28 18.28
N GLN A 431 0.49 -10.87 18.36
CA GLN A 431 1.24 -10.77 19.61
C GLN A 431 1.49 -9.30 19.95
N GLY A 432 0.68 -8.78 20.85
CA GLY A 432 0.73 -7.39 21.30
C GLY A 432 -0.11 -6.45 20.45
N ALA A 433 -1.27 -6.07 20.98
CA ALA A 433 -2.12 -5.02 20.45
C ALA A 433 -2.78 -4.30 21.63
N LYS A 434 -3.20 -3.06 21.44
CA LYS A 434 -3.97 -2.33 22.44
C LYS A 434 -5.39 -2.91 22.55
N ARG A 435 -6.00 -3.33 21.44
CA ARG A 435 -7.29 -4.04 21.39
C ARG A 435 -7.26 -5.11 20.31
N ALA A 436 -7.88 -6.25 20.57
CA ALA A 436 -7.92 -7.33 19.60
C ALA A 436 -8.76 -6.96 18.36
N ILE A 437 -10.03 -6.58 18.57
CA ILE A 437 -10.97 -6.36 17.48
C ILE A 437 -11.85 -5.15 17.79
N TYR A 438 -12.06 -4.30 16.80
CA TYR A 438 -13.04 -3.22 16.80
C TYR A 438 -13.89 -3.24 15.54
N PHE A 439 -15.16 -3.56 15.67
CA PHE A 439 -16.14 -3.51 14.60
C PHE A 439 -17.19 -2.45 14.92
N ASN A 440 -17.39 -1.52 14.00
CA ASN A 440 -18.28 -0.39 14.15
C ASN A 440 -19.06 -0.16 12.85
N GLY A 441 -20.12 -0.93 12.66
CA GLY A 441 -21.04 -0.79 11.53
C GLY A 441 -21.99 0.40 11.69
N LEU A 442 -22.88 0.58 10.71
CA LEU A 442 -23.97 1.56 10.79
C LEU A 442 -25.26 0.88 11.25
N PRO A 443 -26.14 1.55 11.98
CA PRO A 443 -27.45 0.98 12.35
C PRO A 443 -28.29 0.58 11.13
N GLU A 444 -28.24 1.40 10.05
CA GLU A 444 -28.90 1.10 8.78
C GLU A 444 -28.15 0.11 7.88
N MET A 445 -26.84 -0.07 8.10
CA MET A 445 -25.99 -0.96 7.33
C MET A 445 -24.95 -1.61 8.25
N PRO A 446 -25.33 -2.62 9.04
CA PRO A 446 -24.39 -3.35 9.87
C PRO A 446 -23.29 -4.05 9.05
N LEU A 447 -22.14 -4.30 9.69
CA LEU A 447 -21.16 -5.23 9.15
C LEU A 447 -21.80 -6.62 9.04
N ASP A 448 -21.72 -7.27 7.89
CA ASP A 448 -22.50 -8.47 7.61
C ASP A 448 -21.66 -9.65 7.11
N ASN A 449 -21.97 -10.85 7.59
CA ASN A 449 -21.30 -12.09 7.20
C ASN A 449 -19.77 -12.03 7.32
N LEU A 450 -19.30 -11.95 8.56
CA LEU A 450 -17.88 -12.00 8.89
C LEU A 450 -17.57 -13.34 9.57
N GLN A 451 -16.56 -14.02 9.06
CA GLN A 451 -16.06 -15.28 9.63
C GLN A 451 -14.60 -15.13 10.03
N LEU A 452 -14.31 -15.35 11.30
CA LEU A 452 -12.96 -15.40 11.86
C LEU A 452 -12.71 -16.80 12.39
N ARG A 453 -11.64 -17.44 11.92
CA ARG A 453 -11.32 -18.83 12.28
C ARG A 453 -9.87 -19.00 12.71
N ASN A 454 -9.62 -19.98 13.57
CA ASN A 454 -8.28 -20.44 13.97
C ASN A 454 -7.32 -19.28 14.30
N SER A 455 -7.72 -18.36 15.17
CA SER A 455 -6.97 -17.12 15.37
C SER A 455 -6.67 -16.88 16.86
N LEU A 456 -5.50 -16.32 17.13
CA LEU A 456 -5.01 -15.97 18.45
C LEU A 456 -4.68 -14.48 18.53
N PHE A 457 -5.25 -13.79 19.49
CA PHE A 457 -4.95 -12.40 19.82
C PHE A 457 -4.47 -12.29 21.26
N VAL A 458 -3.31 -11.71 21.46
CA VAL A 458 -2.79 -11.26 22.77
C VAL A 458 -2.78 -9.74 22.77
N SER A 459 -3.61 -9.13 23.61
CA SER A 459 -3.87 -7.69 23.59
C SER A 459 -4.16 -7.12 24.98
N GLU A 460 -4.18 -5.79 25.12
CA GLU A 460 -4.60 -5.17 26.37
C GLU A 460 -6.13 -5.30 26.55
N LYS A 461 -6.91 -5.00 25.53
CA LYS A 461 -8.38 -5.07 25.52
C LYS A 461 -8.88 -6.16 24.59
N GLY A 462 -10.04 -6.72 24.89
CA GLY A 462 -10.69 -7.74 24.10
C GLY A 462 -11.28 -7.23 22.78
N ALA A 463 -12.37 -7.87 22.33
CA ALA A 463 -13.12 -7.48 21.16
C ALA A 463 -14.29 -6.56 21.53
N GLU A 464 -14.58 -5.59 20.68
CA GLU A 464 -15.75 -4.72 20.76
C GLU A 464 -16.47 -4.69 19.41
N LEU A 465 -17.73 -5.11 19.38
CA LEU A 465 -18.55 -5.20 18.19
C LEU A 465 -19.79 -4.32 18.34
N GLN A 466 -20.00 -3.43 17.36
CA GLN A 466 -21.19 -2.58 17.29
C GLN A 466 -21.82 -2.67 15.90
N TYR A 467 -23.13 -2.76 15.82
CA TYR A 467 -23.88 -2.87 14.58
C TYR A 467 -23.27 -3.89 13.60
N ALA A 468 -23.28 -5.14 14.02
CA ALA A 468 -22.74 -6.26 13.24
C ALA A 468 -23.74 -7.44 13.27
N ARG A 469 -23.80 -8.21 12.17
CA ARG A 469 -24.67 -9.38 12.10
C ARG A 469 -24.03 -10.54 11.34
N ASN A 470 -24.51 -11.74 11.63
CA ASN A 470 -24.03 -12.99 11.02
C ASN A 470 -22.52 -13.16 11.20
N ILE A 471 -22.07 -13.08 12.45
CA ILE A 471 -20.67 -13.17 12.84
C ILE A 471 -20.36 -14.58 13.31
N LEU A 472 -19.30 -15.19 12.78
CA LEU A 472 -18.78 -16.46 13.26
C LEU A 472 -17.36 -16.29 13.80
N PHE A 473 -17.18 -16.63 15.07
CA PHE A 473 -15.88 -16.87 15.69
C PHE A 473 -15.73 -18.38 15.90
N ASP A 474 -14.85 -19.02 15.14
CA ASP A 474 -14.61 -20.46 15.15
C ASP A 474 -13.17 -20.73 15.55
N ASN A 475 -12.94 -21.33 16.71
CA ASN A 475 -11.61 -21.50 17.29
C ASN A 475 -10.83 -20.17 17.39
N VAL A 476 -11.46 -19.15 17.97
CA VAL A 476 -10.85 -17.81 18.18
C VAL A 476 -10.51 -17.62 19.64
N LYS A 477 -9.23 -17.42 19.93
CA LYS A 477 -8.74 -17.14 21.27
C LYS A 477 -8.30 -15.68 21.41
N ILE A 478 -8.94 -14.97 22.34
CA ILE A 478 -8.57 -13.61 22.72
C ILE A 478 -8.08 -13.67 24.17
N VAL A 479 -6.80 -13.32 24.37
CA VAL A 479 -6.15 -13.22 25.67
C VAL A 479 -5.91 -11.75 25.94
N ASN A 480 -6.76 -11.15 26.76
CA ASN A 480 -6.66 -9.73 27.10
C ASN A 480 -6.30 -9.53 28.58
N SER A 481 -5.56 -8.48 28.87
CA SER A 481 -5.11 -8.14 30.24
C SER A 481 -6.08 -7.21 30.97
N GLN A 482 -7.00 -6.56 30.25
CA GLN A 482 -7.92 -5.57 30.80
C GLN A 482 -9.34 -5.73 30.24
N GLY A 483 -10.33 -5.54 31.09
CA GLY A 483 -11.74 -5.49 30.71
C GLY A 483 -12.32 -6.83 30.24
N GLU A 484 -13.45 -6.77 29.61
CA GLU A 484 -14.15 -7.94 29.08
C GLU A 484 -13.48 -8.48 27.81
N ARG A 485 -13.53 -9.79 27.62
CA ARG A 485 -13.04 -10.44 26.39
C ARG A 485 -13.82 -10.01 25.15
N LEU A 486 -15.14 -9.81 25.32
CA LEU A 486 -16.07 -9.49 24.22
C LEU A 486 -17.18 -8.57 24.69
N ILE A 487 -17.25 -7.38 24.14
CA ILE A 487 -18.32 -6.39 24.32
C ILE A 487 -19.18 -6.37 23.05
N LYS A 488 -20.51 -6.43 23.21
CA LYS A 488 -21.46 -6.44 22.10
C LYS A 488 -22.51 -5.34 22.26
N LYS A 489 -22.74 -4.57 21.18
CA LYS A 489 -23.81 -3.57 21.11
C LYS A 489 -24.51 -3.66 19.76
N ASN A 490 -25.79 -3.96 19.76
CA ASN A 490 -26.58 -4.14 18.53
C ASN A 490 -25.92 -5.18 17.57
N VAL A 491 -25.63 -6.36 18.10
CA VAL A 491 -25.04 -7.49 17.37
C VAL A 491 -26.07 -8.61 17.26
N GLU A 492 -26.31 -9.06 16.04
CA GLU A 492 -27.25 -10.13 15.71
C GLU A 492 -26.50 -11.37 15.20
N ASN A 493 -26.98 -12.56 15.58
CA ASN A 493 -26.44 -13.86 15.09
C ASN A 493 -24.91 -14.00 15.24
N LEU A 494 -24.38 -13.75 16.45
CA LEU A 494 -23.00 -14.10 16.77
C LEU A 494 -22.94 -15.56 17.23
N ILE A 495 -22.14 -16.35 16.56
CA ILE A 495 -21.84 -17.74 16.89
C ILE A 495 -20.37 -17.84 17.31
N GLU A 496 -20.12 -18.38 18.50
CA GLU A 496 -18.78 -18.74 19.00
C GLU A 496 -18.69 -20.29 19.10
N LYS A 497 -17.62 -20.88 18.51
CA LYS A 497 -17.34 -22.32 18.53
C LYS A 497 -15.93 -22.60 19.02
#